data_d7cd15a99bcc4d5d77ddfbf94667c5a8
#
_entry.id   d7cd15a99bcc4d5d77ddfbf94667c5a8
#
_cell.length_a   1.000
_cell.length_b   1.000
_cell.length_c   1.000
_cell.angle_alpha   90.00
_cell.angle_beta   90.00
_cell.angle_gamma   90.00
#
_symmetry.space_group_name_H-M   'P 1'
#
loop_
_entity.id
_entity.type
_entity.pdbx_description
1 polymer ?
#
loop_
_entity_poly.entity_id
_entity_poly.type
_entity_poly.pdbx_seq_one_letter_code
_entity_poly.pdbx_strand_id
1 'polypeptide(L)'
;MDIIFYHPTFDTQWWIEALRKAIPQARVRAWKSGDNDSADYALVWHPPVEMLAGRDLKAVFALGAGVDSILSKLQAHPEMLNPSVPLFRLEDTGMGEQMQEYAVSQVLHWFRRFDDYRIQQNSSHWQPLPEYHREDFTIGILGAGVLGSKVAQSLQTWRFPLRCWSRTRKSWPGVQSFAGREELSAFLSQCRVLINLLPNTVMTPTY
;
A
#
# COMPACT_ATOMS: atom_id res chain seq x y z
N MET A 1 -3.50 3.76 30.76
CA MET A 1 -2.98 3.89 29.38
C MET A 1 -4.04 4.63 28.58
N ASP A 2 -3.70 5.83 28.10
CA ASP A 2 -4.59 6.68 27.33
C ASP A 2 -4.22 6.63 25.84
N ILE A 3 -5.21 6.33 24.99
CA ILE A 3 -5.03 6.21 23.54
C ILE A 3 -5.95 7.20 22.85
N ILE A 4 -5.39 8.03 21.98
CA ILE A 4 -6.14 8.89 21.08
C ILE A 4 -6.20 8.25 19.68
N PHE A 5 -7.40 8.30 19.08
CA PHE A 5 -7.66 7.74 17.76
C PHE A 5 -8.10 8.83 16.79
N TYR A 6 -7.57 8.80 15.57
CA TYR A 6 -8.02 9.67 14.49
C TYR A 6 -7.97 8.99 13.14
N HIS A 7 -9.09 9.05 12.44
CA HIS A 7 -9.18 8.71 11.02
C HIS A 7 -10.17 9.66 10.35
N PRO A 8 -9.85 10.25 9.17
CA PRO A 8 -10.69 11.28 8.56
C PRO A 8 -12.02 10.77 7.99
N THR A 9 -12.12 9.48 7.65
CA THR A 9 -13.26 8.91 6.90
C THR A 9 -13.86 7.66 7.50
N PHE A 10 -13.17 6.98 8.44
CA PHE A 10 -13.70 5.77 9.05
C PHE A 10 -14.75 6.08 10.12
N ASP A 11 -15.63 5.12 10.37
CA ASP A 11 -16.53 5.14 11.52
C ASP A 11 -15.72 5.09 12.81
N THR A 12 -15.49 6.28 13.36
CA THR A 12 -14.71 6.48 14.57
C THR A 12 -15.31 5.75 15.76
N GLN A 13 -16.63 5.71 15.89
CA GLN A 13 -17.30 5.08 17.02
C GLN A 13 -17.09 3.57 17.00
N TRP A 14 -17.27 2.94 15.85
CA TRP A 14 -17.01 1.51 15.68
C TRP A 14 -15.55 1.15 16.04
N TRP A 15 -14.60 1.95 15.59
CA TRP A 15 -13.18 1.73 15.88
C TRP A 15 -12.88 1.85 17.38
N ILE A 16 -13.43 2.85 18.05
CA ILE A 16 -13.22 3.05 19.50
C ILE A 16 -13.79 1.89 20.29
N GLU A 17 -14.98 1.41 19.94
CA GLU A 17 -15.61 0.25 20.59
C GLU A 17 -14.79 -1.02 20.37
N ALA A 18 -14.33 -1.27 19.16
CA ALA A 18 -13.47 -2.40 18.84
C ALA A 18 -12.13 -2.35 19.61
N LEU A 19 -11.50 -1.17 19.67
CA LEU A 19 -10.26 -0.99 20.42
C LEU A 19 -10.46 -1.16 21.93
N ARG A 20 -11.54 -0.65 22.50
CA ARG A 20 -11.88 -0.86 23.93
C ARG A 20 -12.11 -2.33 24.25
N LYS A 21 -12.74 -3.06 23.35
CA LYS A 21 -12.91 -4.51 23.49
C LYS A 21 -11.58 -5.26 23.40
N ALA A 22 -10.72 -4.86 22.49
CA ALA A 22 -9.40 -5.50 22.30
C ALA A 22 -8.39 -5.16 23.41
N ILE A 23 -8.48 -3.96 23.97
CA ILE A 23 -7.57 -3.45 25.00
C ILE A 23 -8.39 -2.87 26.18
N PRO A 24 -9.03 -3.73 27.01
CA PRO A 24 -9.95 -3.28 28.04
C PRO A 24 -9.32 -2.37 29.11
N GLN A 25 -8.02 -2.48 29.32
CA GLN A 25 -7.24 -1.68 30.26
C GLN A 25 -6.90 -0.27 29.73
N ALA A 26 -7.19 0.02 28.46
CA ALA A 26 -6.92 1.31 27.86
C ALA A 26 -8.15 2.22 27.87
N ARG A 27 -7.94 3.49 28.14
CA ARG A 27 -8.93 4.54 27.87
C ARG A 27 -8.74 5.01 26.43
N VAL A 28 -9.62 4.58 25.53
CA VAL A 28 -9.58 4.96 24.13
C VAL A 28 -10.61 6.05 23.85
N ARG A 29 -10.18 7.13 23.19
CA ARG A 29 -11.05 8.24 22.81
C ARG A 29 -10.74 8.75 21.40
N ALA A 30 -11.75 9.30 20.74
CA ALA A 30 -11.56 10.03 19.50
C ALA A 30 -10.87 11.36 19.79
N TRP A 31 -9.86 11.70 18.99
CA TRP A 31 -9.35 13.06 18.98
C TRP A 31 -10.29 13.98 18.19
N LYS A 32 -10.44 15.21 18.66
CA LYS A 32 -11.18 16.29 17.99
C LYS A 32 -10.34 17.56 18.01
N SER A 33 -10.55 18.45 17.03
CA SER A 33 -9.87 19.75 17.01
C SER A 33 -10.06 20.50 18.34
N GLY A 34 -8.98 21.03 18.88
CA GLY A 34 -8.94 21.68 20.20
C GLY A 34 -8.75 20.72 21.40
N ASP A 35 -8.73 19.39 21.17
CA ASP A 35 -8.39 18.42 22.24
C ASP A 35 -6.88 18.47 22.54
N ASN A 36 -6.53 18.97 23.74
CA ASN A 36 -5.16 19.06 24.25
C ASN A 36 -4.92 18.13 25.46
N ASP A 37 -5.86 17.25 25.79
CA ASP A 37 -5.70 16.30 26.89
C ASP A 37 -4.52 15.36 26.65
N SER A 38 -3.80 14.98 27.69
CA SER A 38 -2.69 14.06 27.62
C SER A 38 -3.08 12.70 27.01
N ALA A 39 -2.14 12.05 26.34
CA ALA A 39 -2.29 10.69 25.85
C ALA A 39 -0.94 9.97 25.87
N ASP A 40 -0.97 8.65 26.10
CA ASP A 40 0.23 7.81 26.00
C ASP A 40 0.54 7.42 24.56
N TYR A 41 -0.49 7.14 23.75
CA TYR A 41 -0.36 6.63 22.38
C TYR A 41 -1.35 7.30 21.44
N ALA A 42 -0.96 7.39 20.17
CA ALA A 42 -1.82 7.87 19.10
C ALA A 42 -1.93 6.80 17.99
N LEU A 43 -3.17 6.44 17.63
CA LEU A 43 -3.49 5.60 16.48
C LEU A 43 -4.08 6.50 15.40
N VAL A 44 -3.41 6.61 14.25
CA VAL A 44 -3.67 7.71 13.33
C VAL A 44 -3.64 7.31 11.86
N TRP A 45 -4.53 7.93 11.08
CA TRP A 45 -4.46 7.98 9.64
C TRP A 45 -4.61 9.43 9.18
N HIS A 46 -3.63 9.95 8.46
CA HIS A 46 -3.58 11.36 8.02
C HIS A 46 -3.82 12.40 9.14
N PRO A 47 -3.18 12.28 10.31
CA PRO A 47 -3.48 13.15 11.45
C PRO A 47 -3.22 14.63 11.14
N PRO A 48 -4.03 15.57 11.69
CA PRO A 48 -3.68 16.98 11.73
C PRO A 48 -2.41 17.22 12.55
N VAL A 49 -1.67 18.28 12.24
CA VAL A 49 -0.44 18.64 12.98
C VAL A 49 -0.74 18.85 14.46
N GLU A 50 -1.79 19.60 14.78
CA GLU A 50 -2.21 19.92 16.13
C GLU A 50 -2.52 18.70 17.01
N MET A 51 -2.88 17.56 16.39
CA MET A 51 -3.18 16.34 17.14
C MET A 51 -1.95 15.78 17.87
N LEU A 52 -0.79 15.87 17.27
CA LEU A 52 0.44 15.27 17.79
C LEU A 52 1.37 16.31 18.43
N ALA A 53 1.28 17.57 17.97
CA ALA A 53 2.15 18.65 18.42
C ALA A 53 2.02 18.90 19.92
N GLY A 54 3.16 19.01 20.59
CA GLY A 54 3.23 19.32 22.03
C GLY A 54 2.76 18.22 22.97
N ARG A 55 2.45 17.00 22.47
CA ARG A 55 2.06 15.86 23.31
C ARG A 55 3.26 15.01 23.70
N ASP A 56 3.28 14.58 24.94
CA ASP A 56 4.28 13.63 25.46
C ASP A 56 3.83 12.19 25.19
N LEU A 57 3.87 11.81 23.89
CA LEU A 57 3.49 10.48 23.44
C LEU A 57 4.63 9.49 23.61
N LYS A 58 4.30 8.26 23.99
CA LYS A 58 5.25 7.13 24.03
C LYS A 58 5.46 6.51 22.64
N ALA A 59 4.44 6.53 21.81
CA ALA A 59 4.53 6.09 20.41
C ALA A 59 3.33 6.57 19.58
N VAL A 60 3.52 6.63 18.26
CA VAL A 60 2.48 6.86 17.25
C VAL A 60 2.38 5.65 16.35
N PHE A 61 1.16 5.18 16.09
CA PHE A 61 0.86 4.04 15.21
C PHE A 61 0.07 4.52 14.00
N ALA A 62 0.68 4.46 12.83
CA ALA A 62 -0.01 4.72 11.57
C ALA A 62 -0.87 3.51 11.19
N LEU A 63 -2.15 3.76 10.89
CA LEU A 63 -3.17 2.73 10.59
C LEU A 63 -3.08 2.18 9.16
N GLY A 64 -1.90 2.19 8.57
CA GLY A 64 -1.64 1.66 7.24
C GLY A 64 -0.16 1.46 6.97
N ALA A 65 0.16 0.81 5.85
CA ALA A 65 1.53 0.58 5.42
C ALA A 65 2.21 1.85 4.89
N GLY A 66 1.44 2.75 4.26
CA GLY A 66 1.90 4.05 3.78
C GLY A 66 1.98 5.07 4.91
N VAL A 67 3.11 5.72 5.05
CA VAL A 67 3.33 6.80 6.04
C VAL A 67 3.69 8.13 5.38
N ASP A 68 3.58 8.21 4.06
CA ASP A 68 4.02 9.35 3.26
C ASP A 68 3.40 10.67 3.71
N SER A 69 2.09 10.65 4.03
CA SER A 69 1.38 11.84 4.51
C SER A 69 1.86 12.32 5.87
N ILE A 70 2.26 11.39 6.75
CA ILE A 70 2.80 11.74 8.07
C ILE A 70 4.21 12.29 7.90
N LEU A 71 5.05 11.62 7.10
CA LEU A 71 6.42 12.05 6.85
C LEU A 71 6.49 13.41 6.14
N SER A 72 5.63 13.66 5.16
CA SER A 72 5.53 14.96 4.49
C SER A 72 5.12 16.08 5.47
N LYS A 73 4.20 15.79 6.38
CA LYS A 73 3.82 16.75 7.43
C LYS A 73 4.95 16.98 8.43
N LEU A 74 5.67 15.94 8.86
CA LEU A 74 6.82 16.08 9.75
C LEU A 74 7.95 16.87 9.10
N GLN A 75 8.12 16.77 7.78
CA GLN A 75 9.10 17.55 7.05
C GLN A 75 8.70 19.04 7.00
N ALA A 76 7.43 19.35 6.81
CA ALA A 76 6.91 20.72 6.80
C ALA A 76 6.75 21.32 8.21
N HIS A 77 6.47 20.48 9.21
CA HIS A 77 6.17 20.81 10.60
C HIS A 77 6.96 19.89 11.53
N PRO A 78 8.28 20.13 11.72
CA PRO A 78 9.12 19.30 12.58
C PRO A 78 8.65 19.26 14.04
N GLU A 79 7.94 20.31 14.48
CA GLU A 79 7.35 20.41 15.81
C GLU A 79 6.15 19.47 16.03
N MET A 80 5.61 18.85 14.97
CA MET A 80 4.44 17.97 15.03
C MET A 80 4.67 16.75 15.92
N LEU A 81 5.89 16.20 15.92
CA LEU A 81 6.23 15.04 16.73
C LEU A 81 7.67 15.14 17.22
N ASN A 82 7.88 14.94 18.53
CA ASN A 82 9.23 14.88 19.07
C ASN A 82 10.02 13.74 18.40
N PRO A 83 11.24 14.00 17.89
CA PRO A 83 12.07 12.99 17.22
C PRO A 83 12.37 11.72 18.03
N SER A 84 12.26 11.80 19.36
CA SER A 84 12.43 10.64 20.26
C SER A 84 11.21 9.71 20.28
N VAL A 85 10.04 10.15 19.80
CA VAL A 85 8.82 9.36 19.80
C VAL A 85 8.81 8.44 18.59
N PRO A 86 8.76 7.12 18.79
CA PRO A 86 8.75 6.17 17.67
C PRO A 86 7.44 6.24 16.88
N LEU A 87 7.58 6.23 15.55
CA LEU A 87 6.48 6.10 14.61
C LEU A 87 6.47 4.67 14.03
N PHE A 88 5.44 3.91 14.35
CA PHE A 88 5.21 2.58 13.80
C PHE A 88 4.17 2.62 12.68
N ARG A 89 4.30 1.72 11.72
CA ARG A 89 3.32 1.51 10.65
C ARG A 89 2.81 0.08 10.68
N LEU A 90 1.60 -0.12 10.18
CA LEU A 90 1.08 -1.46 9.93
C LEU A 90 1.66 -1.97 8.60
N GLU A 91 2.42 -3.06 8.64
CA GLU A 91 3.01 -3.61 7.42
C GLU A 91 2.06 -4.52 6.65
N ASP A 92 1.31 -5.35 7.37
CA ASP A 92 0.32 -6.26 6.76
C ASP A 92 -0.77 -6.64 7.77
N THR A 93 -2.00 -6.22 7.48
CA THR A 93 -3.20 -6.53 8.28
C THR A 93 -4.31 -7.11 7.37
N GLY A 94 -3.94 -8.04 6.49
CA GLY A 94 -4.84 -8.60 5.47
C GLY A 94 -4.82 -7.84 4.14
N MET A 95 -4.16 -6.68 4.06
CA MET A 95 -4.05 -5.92 2.82
C MET A 95 -3.26 -6.68 1.75
N GLY A 96 -2.27 -7.49 2.17
CA GLY A 96 -1.46 -8.29 1.25
C GLY A 96 -2.31 -9.28 0.46
N GLU A 97 -3.30 -9.92 1.07
CA GLU A 97 -4.23 -10.84 0.42
C GLU A 97 -5.12 -10.11 -0.59
N GLN A 98 -5.74 -9.01 -0.19
CA GLN A 98 -6.56 -8.17 -1.08
C GLN A 98 -5.76 -7.65 -2.29
N MET A 99 -4.50 -7.25 -2.08
CA MET A 99 -3.62 -6.81 -3.17
C MET A 99 -3.27 -7.94 -4.13
N GLN A 100 -3.09 -9.17 -3.65
CA GLN A 100 -2.88 -10.36 -4.48
C GLN A 100 -4.11 -10.62 -5.36
N GLU A 101 -5.30 -10.66 -4.75
CA GLU A 101 -6.58 -10.87 -5.44
C GLU A 101 -6.81 -9.81 -6.51
N TYR A 102 -6.63 -8.54 -6.15
CA TYR A 102 -6.77 -7.42 -7.10
C TYR A 102 -5.78 -7.53 -8.25
N ALA A 103 -4.50 -7.72 -7.97
CA ALA A 103 -3.46 -7.79 -9.01
C ALA A 103 -3.70 -8.97 -9.95
N VAL A 104 -4.00 -10.15 -9.43
CA VAL A 104 -4.31 -11.36 -10.23
C VAL A 104 -5.56 -11.12 -11.07
N SER A 105 -6.63 -10.58 -10.49
CA SER A 105 -7.87 -10.31 -11.23
C SER A 105 -7.65 -9.36 -12.41
N GLN A 106 -6.87 -8.28 -12.21
CA GLN A 106 -6.57 -7.31 -13.26
C GLN A 106 -5.67 -7.90 -14.35
N VAL A 107 -4.65 -8.66 -13.99
CA VAL A 107 -3.78 -9.33 -14.96
C VAL A 107 -4.59 -10.31 -15.82
N LEU A 108 -5.45 -11.13 -15.22
CA LEU A 108 -6.31 -12.07 -15.94
C LEU A 108 -7.35 -11.34 -16.80
N HIS A 109 -7.91 -10.25 -16.30
CA HIS A 109 -8.83 -9.38 -17.03
C HIS A 109 -8.23 -8.90 -18.37
N TRP A 110 -7.01 -8.36 -18.32
CA TRP A 110 -6.28 -7.94 -19.51
C TRP A 110 -5.84 -9.11 -20.39
N PHE A 111 -5.27 -10.15 -19.79
CA PHE A 111 -4.79 -11.32 -20.53
C PHE A 111 -5.92 -12.01 -21.30
N ARG A 112 -7.12 -12.09 -20.74
CA ARG A 112 -8.30 -12.72 -21.34
C ARG A 112 -9.15 -11.74 -22.16
N ARG A 113 -8.73 -10.50 -22.30
CA ARG A 113 -9.37 -9.49 -23.16
C ARG A 113 -10.82 -9.21 -22.76
N PHE A 114 -11.14 -9.18 -21.47
CA PHE A 114 -12.52 -9.03 -21.01
C PHE A 114 -13.16 -7.70 -21.41
N ASP A 115 -12.39 -6.62 -21.54
CA ASP A 115 -12.92 -5.34 -22.02
C ASP A 115 -13.31 -5.40 -23.50
N ASP A 116 -12.49 -6.03 -24.34
CA ASP A 116 -12.80 -6.22 -25.76
C ASP A 116 -14.09 -7.04 -25.92
N TYR A 117 -14.22 -8.14 -25.17
CA TYR A 117 -15.42 -8.98 -25.20
C TYR A 117 -16.64 -8.28 -24.61
N ARG A 118 -16.49 -7.40 -23.64
CA ARG A 118 -17.58 -6.58 -23.13
C ARG A 118 -18.11 -5.61 -24.18
N ILE A 119 -17.22 -4.99 -24.95
CA ILE A 119 -17.59 -4.13 -26.09
C ILE A 119 -18.38 -4.92 -27.12
N GLN A 120 -17.91 -6.11 -27.49
CA GLN A 120 -18.62 -7.00 -28.42
C GLN A 120 -20.00 -7.42 -27.88
N GLN A 121 -20.08 -7.77 -26.60
CA GLN A 121 -21.33 -8.15 -25.95
C GLN A 121 -22.35 -7.01 -26.00
N ASN A 122 -21.93 -5.77 -25.72
CA ASN A 122 -22.80 -4.61 -25.75
C ASN A 122 -23.35 -4.29 -27.17
N SER A 123 -22.62 -4.68 -28.20
CA SER A 123 -23.06 -4.57 -29.60
C SER A 123 -23.72 -5.81 -30.17
N SER A 124 -24.00 -6.82 -29.33
CA SER A 124 -24.53 -8.14 -29.74
C SER A 124 -23.69 -8.79 -30.86
N HIS A 125 -22.39 -8.53 -30.87
CA HIS A 125 -21.43 -9.06 -31.82
C HIS A 125 -20.65 -10.22 -31.21
N TRP A 126 -20.53 -11.33 -31.92
CA TRP A 126 -19.72 -12.48 -31.51
C TRP A 126 -18.58 -12.71 -32.47
N GLN A 127 -17.35 -12.43 -32.04
CA GLN A 127 -16.14 -12.74 -32.80
C GLN A 127 -15.03 -13.17 -31.83
N PRO A 128 -14.52 -14.40 -31.93
CA PRO A 128 -13.34 -14.83 -31.22
C PRO A 128 -12.14 -13.92 -31.55
N LEU A 129 -11.47 -13.41 -30.55
CA LEU A 129 -10.29 -12.59 -30.70
C LEU A 129 -9.03 -13.46 -30.60
N PRO A 130 -7.92 -13.10 -31.28
CA PRO A 130 -6.63 -13.77 -31.10
C PRO A 130 -6.21 -13.80 -29.63
N GLU A 131 -5.79 -14.95 -29.15
CA GLU A 131 -5.31 -15.10 -27.78
C GLU A 131 -3.92 -14.47 -27.61
N TYR A 132 -3.67 -13.95 -26.41
CA TYR A 132 -2.30 -13.61 -26.02
C TYR A 132 -1.58 -14.89 -25.59
N HIS A 133 -0.34 -15.07 -26.05
CA HIS A 133 0.51 -16.14 -25.56
C HIS A 133 1.11 -15.76 -24.20
N ARG A 134 1.09 -16.71 -23.29
CA ARG A 134 1.49 -16.46 -21.90
C ARG A 134 2.97 -16.11 -21.78
N GLU A 135 3.81 -16.75 -22.57
CA GLU A 135 5.25 -16.50 -22.65
C GLU A 135 5.62 -15.07 -23.07
N ASP A 136 4.74 -14.42 -23.85
CA ASP A 136 4.91 -13.04 -24.31
C ASP A 136 4.24 -12.01 -23.39
N PHE A 137 3.54 -12.48 -22.34
CA PHE A 137 2.77 -11.64 -21.45
C PHE A 137 3.52 -11.36 -20.16
N THR A 138 4.68 -10.69 -20.27
CA THR A 138 5.54 -10.38 -19.14
C THR A 138 4.91 -9.36 -18.19
N ILE A 139 4.91 -9.67 -16.90
CA ILE A 139 4.40 -8.80 -15.85
C ILE A 139 5.56 -8.22 -15.05
N GLY A 140 5.63 -6.89 -15.00
CA GLY A 140 6.58 -6.14 -14.20
C GLY A 140 5.98 -5.69 -12.86
N ILE A 141 6.73 -5.83 -11.78
CA ILE A 141 6.36 -5.38 -10.44
C ILE A 141 7.36 -4.30 -10.00
N LEU A 142 6.90 -3.06 -9.91
CA LEU A 142 7.63 -1.96 -9.30
C LEU A 142 7.40 -1.98 -7.79
N GLY A 143 8.46 -2.18 -7.02
CA GLY A 143 8.38 -2.29 -5.57
C GLY A 143 8.45 -3.73 -5.07
N ALA A 144 9.68 -4.27 -4.99
CA ALA A 144 9.94 -5.62 -4.51
C ALA A 144 10.03 -5.69 -2.96
N GLY A 145 9.05 -5.12 -2.26
CA GLY A 145 8.85 -5.20 -0.81
C GLY A 145 7.93 -6.37 -0.42
N VAL A 146 7.34 -6.29 0.78
CA VAL A 146 6.42 -7.32 1.33
C VAL A 146 5.22 -7.55 0.40
N LEU A 147 4.53 -6.48 -0.01
CA LEU A 147 3.38 -6.59 -0.93
C LEU A 147 3.78 -7.12 -2.30
N GLY A 148 4.90 -6.60 -2.86
CA GLY A 148 5.38 -7.05 -4.16
C GLY A 148 5.75 -8.53 -4.18
N SER A 149 6.35 -9.07 -3.10
CA SER A 149 6.66 -10.50 -3.02
C SER A 149 5.41 -11.38 -2.97
N LYS A 150 4.38 -10.95 -2.23
CA LYS A 150 3.09 -11.66 -2.17
C LYS A 150 2.39 -11.69 -3.52
N VAL A 151 2.34 -10.54 -4.21
CA VAL A 151 1.77 -10.44 -5.57
C VAL A 151 2.55 -11.32 -6.56
N ALA A 152 3.89 -11.30 -6.50
CA ALA A 152 4.72 -12.16 -7.35
C ALA A 152 4.42 -13.65 -7.12
N GLN A 153 4.33 -14.09 -5.87
CA GLN A 153 4.00 -15.48 -5.52
C GLN A 153 2.65 -15.91 -6.09
N SER A 154 1.62 -15.06 -5.98
CA SER A 154 0.29 -15.36 -6.54
C SER A 154 0.32 -15.45 -8.06
N LEU A 155 1.05 -14.57 -8.75
CA LEU A 155 1.15 -14.57 -10.21
C LEU A 155 1.99 -15.74 -10.75
N GLN A 156 2.96 -16.26 -9.97
CA GLN A 156 3.75 -17.44 -10.35
C GLN A 156 2.87 -18.68 -10.59
N THR A 157 1.80 -18.85 -9.82
CA THR A 157 0.86 -19.99 -10.00
C THR A 157 0.23 -20.01 -11.39
N TRP A 158 0.12 -18.83 -12.02
CA TRP A 158 -0.41 -18.64 -13.37
C TRP A 158 0.65 -18.76 -14.47
N ARG A 159 1.93 -19.00 -14.13
CA ARG A 159 3.05 -19.20 -15.06
C ARG A 159 3.30 -18.02 -16.02
N PHE A 160 3.03 -16.81 -15.60
CA PHE A 160 3.45 -15.61 -16.34
C PHE A 160 4.96 -15.39 -16.18
N PRO A 161 5.69 -14.91 -17.21
CA PRO A 161 7.02 -14.37 -17.01
C PRO A 161 6.96 -13.16 -16.08
N LEU A 162 7.73 -13.20 -14.97
CA LEU A 162 7.71 -12.16 -13.95
C LEU A 162 9.04 -11.43 -13.87
N ARG A 163 8.95 -10.12 -13.72
CA ARG A 163 10.08 -9.24 -13.45
C ARG A 163 9.77 -8.36 -12.25
N CYS A 164 10.77 -8.02 -11.46
CA CYS A 164 10.62 -7.04 -10.39
C CYS A 164 11.73 -6.00 -10.44
N TRP A 165 11.39 -4.78 -10.02
CA TRP A 165 12.33 -3.70 -9.84
C TRP A 165 12.23 -3.10 -8.44
N SER A 166 13.37 -2.80 -7.83
CA SER A 166 13.46 -2.10 -6.55
C SER A 166 14.81 -1.38 -6.40
N ARG A 167 14.96 -0.59 -5.35
CA ARG A 167 16.20 0.11 -5.02
C ARG A 167 17.40 -0.83 -4.92
N THR A 168 17.21 -1.99 -4.30
CA THR A 168 18.23 -3.03 -4.12
C THR A 168 17.77 -4.32 -4.76
N ARG A 169 18.67 -5.03 -5.43
CA ARG A 169 18.36 -6.31 -6.07
C ARG A 169 17.75 -7.30 -5.09
N LYS A 170 16.73 -8.00 -5.54
CA LYS A 170 16.08 -9.08 -4.80
C LYS A 170 16.37 -10.41 -5.48
N SER A 171 16.32 -11.48 -4.71
CA SER A 171 16.44 -12.84 -5.24
C SER A 171 15.15 -13.60 -4.93
N TRP A 172 14.28 -13.66 -5.94
CA TRP A 172 13.03 -14.44 -5.84
C TRP A 172 13.07 -15.55 -6.90
N PRO A 173 12.82 -16.80 -6.50
CA PRO A 173 12.78 -17.91 -7.46
C PRO A 173 11.78 -17.62 -8.59
N GLY A 174 12.20 -17.82 -9.84
CA GLY A 174 11.33 -17.63 -11.02
C GLY A 174 10.98 -16.18 -11.37
N VAL A 175 11.61 -15.18 -10.75
CA VAL A 175 11.39 -13.76 -11.05
C VAL A 175 12.72 -13.10 -11.43
N GLN A 176 12.75 -12.45 -12.60
CA GLN A 176 13.92 -11.68 -13.02
C GLN A 176 13.98 -10.36 -12.26
N SER A 177 15.07 -10.12 -11.54
CA SER A 177 15.23 -8.95 -10.66
C SER A 177 16.10 -7.88 -11.30
N PHE A 178 15.64 -6.65 -11.20
CA PHE A 178 16.31 -5.42 -11.62
C PHE A 178 16.45 -4.47 -10.43
N ALA A 179 17.51 -3.65 -10.43
CA ALA A 179 17.76 -2.75 -9.34
C ALA A 179 18.39 -1.43 -9.82
N GLY A 180 18.13 -0.35 -9.08
CA GLY A 180 18.71 0.96 -9.36
C GLY A 180 18.10 1.65 -10.58
N ARG A 181 18.49 2.92 -10.77
CA ARG A 181 17.98 3.77 -11.87
C ARG A 181 18.46 3.27 -13.25
N GLU A 182 19.65 2.76 -13.31
CA GLU A 182 20.32 2.30 -14.53
C GLU A 182 19.61 1.10 -15.17
N GLU A 183 18.98 0.24 -14.39
CA GLU A 183 18.26 -0.93 -14.91
C GLU A 183 16.76 -0.68 -15.13
N LEU A 184 16.23 0.49 -14.76
CA LEU A 184 14.78 0.76 -14.86
C LEU A 184 14.28 0.69 -16.32
N SER A 185 15.01 1.26 -17.26
CA SER A 185 14.66 1.22 -18.68
C SER A 185 14.63 -0.21 -19.23
N ALA A 186 15.62 -1.02 -18.89
CA ALA A 186 15.69 -2.42 -19.29
C ALA A 186 14.55 -3.26 -18.65
N PHE A 187 14.19 -2.94 -17.41
CA PHE A 187 13.03 -3.53 -16.75
C PHE A 187 11.72 -3.20 -17.49
N LEU A 188 11.48 -1.93 -17.78
CA LEU A 188 10.22 -1.45 -18.39
C LEU A 188 10.05 -1.92 -19.82
N SER A 189 11.12 -1.98 -20.61
CA SER A 189 11.08 -2.24 -22.06
C SER A 189 10.44 -3.57 -22.47
N GLN A 190 10.32 -4.51 -21.54
CA GLN A 190 9.78 -5.84 -21.82
C GLN A 190 8.54 -6.18 -20.98
N CYS A 191 7.97 -5.21 -20.25
CA CYS A 191 6.76 -5.40 -19.48
C CYS A 191 5.52 -5.16 -20.36
N ARG A 192 4.61 -6.13 -20.39
CA ARG A 192 3.30 -5.99 -21.01
C ARG A 192 2.30 -5.37 -20.04
N VAL A 193 2.41 -5.73 -18.77
CA VAL A 193 1.63 -5.18 -17.66
C VAL A 193 2.59 -4.70 -16.59
N LEU A 194 2.29 -3.56 -15.98
CA LEU A 194 3.07 -3.00 -14.89
C LEU A 194 2.20 -2.86 -13.64
N ILE A 195 2.65 -3.46 -12.54
CA ILE A 195 2.04 -3.34 -11.22
C ILE A 195 2.93 -2.42 -10.39
N ASN A 196 2.41 -1.24 -10.05
CA ASN A 196 3.15 -0.26 -9.25
C ASN A 196 2.77 -0.36 -7.77
N LEU A 197 3.72 -0.79 -6.94
CA LEU A 197 3.61 -0.90 -5.47
C LEU A 197 4.69 -0.07 -4.77
N LEU A 198 5.25 0.91 -5.47
CA LEU A 198 6.22 1.83 -4.88
C LEU A 198 5.51 2.80 -3.91
N PRO A 199 6.15 3.14 -2.78
CA PRO A 199 5.67 4.23 -1.96
C PRO A 199 5.84 5.57 -2.70
N ASN A 200 4.96 6.53 -2.44
CA ASN A 200 5.12 7.89 -2.92
C ASN A 200 6.16 8.61 -2.05
N THR A 201 7.35 8.83 -2.58
CA THR A 201 8.46 9.49 -1.89
C THR A 201 9.11 10.50 -2.82
N VAL A 202 9.97 11.37 -2.29
CA VAL A 202 10.77 12.33 -3.08
C VAL A 202 11.59 11.61 -4.18
N MET A 203 11.99 10.35 -3.92
CA MET A 203 12.75 9.53 -4.87
C MET A 203 11.86 8.77 -5.87
N THR A 204 10.56 8.65 -5.58
CA THR A 204 9.56 7.99 -6.42
C THR A 204 8.31 8.87 -6.49
N PRO A 205 8.42 10.07 -7.10
CA PRO A 205 7.26 10.94 -7.27
C PRO A 205 6.20 10.20 -8.11
N THR A 206 4.94 10.53 -7.87
CA THR A 206 3.78 9.97 -8.59
C THR A 206 4.01 10.07 -10.10
N TYR A 207 4.05 8.92 -10.77
CA TYR A 207 4.02 8.81 -12.22
C TYR A 207 2.58 8.65 -12.67
#